data_61d4781b560a93269dbaf0653e969128
#
_entry.id   61d4781b560a93269dbaf0653e969128
#
_cell.length_a   1.000
_cell.length_b   1.000
_cell.length_c   1.000
_cell.angle_alpha   90.00
_cell.angle_beta   90.00
_cell.angle_gamma   90.00
#
_symmetry.space_group_name_H-M   'P 1'
#
loop_
_entity.id
_entity.type
_entity.pdbx_description
1 polymer ?
#
loop_
_entity_poly.entity_id
_entity_poly.type
_entity_poly.pdbx_seq_one_letter_code
_entity_poly.pdbx_strand_id
1 'polypeptide(L)'
;SNEIYYYATGSGNDFLRDIAGASADAPVLINDYIKDLPTVTVQGKTYKFLNGIGYGIDGYCCEVGDRLREQGDSKIDYTGIAIKGLLFHYKPRDAVITVDGINCPYKKVWLAPTMNGRYYGGGMMPTPNQNRLGLNRSLSVMVFFGSSKLKTLAIFLSIFKGEHINHRHNIKVLCGHEI
;
A
#
# COMPACT_ATOMS: atom_id res chain seq x y z
N SER A 1 8.63 29.81 2.31
CA SER A 1 8.47 28.57 1.52
C SER A 1 7.28 28.71 0.61
N ASN A 2 7.37 28.24 -0.63
CA ASN A 2 6.26 28.28 -1.57
C ASN A 2 5.12 27.37 -1.10
N GLU A 3 3.88 27.80 -1.27
CA GLU A 3 2.70 26.98 -1.05
C GLU A 3 2.52 26.00 -2.21
N ILE A 4 2.29 24.72 -1.89
CA ILE A 4 2.08 23.64 -2.86
C ILE A 4 0.67 23.10 -2.65
N TYR A 5 -0.13 23.13 -3.72
CA TYR A 5 -1.50 22.68 -3.71
C TYR A 5 -1.65 21.41 -4.54
N TYR A 6 -2.39 20.45 -4.01
CA TYR A 6 -2.79 19.23 -4.71
C TYR A 6 -4.20 19.38 -5.27
N TYR A 7 -4.37 19.07 -6.54
CA TYR A 7 -5.66 19.02 -7.22
C TYR A 7 -5.92 17.61 -7.77
N ALA A 8 -7.11 17.05 -7.52
CA ALA A 8 -7.47 15.71 -7.92
C ALA A 8 -7.77 15.65 -9.42
N THR A 9 -6.87 15.05 -10.20
CA THR A 9 -7.07 14.82 -11.65
C THR A 9 -7.04 13.35 -12.02
N GLY A 10 -6.63 12.48 -11.10
CA GLY A 10 -6.51 11.04 -11.29
C GLY A 10 -7.76 10.26 -10.85
N SER A 11 -7.85 9.00 -11.26
CA SER A 11 -8.95 8.11 -10.90
C SER A 11 -8.86 7.53 -9.47
N GLY A 12 -7.66 7.42 -8.91
CA GLY A 12 -7.42 6.81 -7.60
C GLY A 12 -7.49 7.80 -6.43
N ASN A 13 -6.78 8.92 -6.55
CA ASN A 13 -6.71 10.01 -5.57
C ASN A 13 -6.51 9.58 -4.10
N ASP A 14 -5.81 8.46 -3.88
CA ASP A 14 -5.63 7.84 -2.55
C ASP A 14 -4.99 8.79 -1.52
N PHE A 15 -4.07 9.64 -1.97
CA PHE A 15 -3.47 10.66 -1.12
C PHE A 15 -4.50 11.70 -0.66
N LEU A 16 -5.28 12.24 -1.59
CA LEU A 16 -6.32 13.23 -1.27
C LEU A 16 -7.39 12.64 -0.36
N ARG A 17 -7.82 11.40 -0.63
CA ARG A 17 -8.75 10.65 0.20
C ARG A 17 -8.26 10.50 1.63
N ASP A 18 -6.95 10.34 1.81
CA ASP A 18 -6.33 10.20 3.13
C ASP A 18 -6.30 11.50 3.93
N ILE A 19 -6.01 12.64 3.28
CA ILE A 19 -5.81 13.93 3.96
C ILE A 19 -7.06 14.80 4.04
N ALA A 20 -7.98 14.68 3.08
CA ALA A 20 -9.15 15.56 2.96
C ALA A 20 -10.49 14.80 2.81
N GLY A 21 -10.48 13.45 2.85
CA GLY A 21 -11.68 12.63 2.61
C GLY A 21 -12.00 12.44 1.13
N ALA A 22 -13.14 11.79 0.82
CA ALA A 22 -13.44 11.31 -0.54
C ALA A 22 -13.74 12.41 -1.59
N SER A 23 -14.01 13.64 -1.18
CA SER A 23 -14.41 14.72 -2.08
C SER A 23 -13.78 16.04 -1.66
N ALA A 24 -12.62 16.37 -2.18
CA ALA A 24 -12.15 17.74 -2.16
C ALA A 24 -12.39 18.34 -3.55
N ASP A 25 -13.40 19.18 -3.66
CA ASP A 25 -13.75 19.91 -4.89
C ASP A 25 -12.83 21.13 -5.14
N ALA A 26 -11.89 21.37 -4.23
CA ALA A 26 -10.94 22.46 -4.29
C ALA A 26 -9.50 21.97 -4.08
N PRO A 27 -8.50 22.72 -4.57
CA PRO A 27 -7.09 22.43 -4.29
C PRO A 27 -6.80 22.40 -2.79
N VAL A 28 -6.02 21.42 -2.34
CA VAL A 28 -5.64 21.22 -0.92
C VAL A 28 -4.19 21.58 -0.72
N LEU A 29 -3.88 22.45 0.25
CA LEU A 29 -2.50 22.77 0.62
C LEU A 29 -1.81 21.54 1.23
N ILE A 30 -0.66 21.14 0.69
CA ILE A 30 -0.02 19.87 1.05
C ILE A 30 1.39 20.00 1.65
N ASN A 31 1.86 21.21 1.92
CA ASN A 31 3.24 21.45 2.40
C ASN A 31 3.60 20.57 3.60
N ASP A 32 2.73 20.45 4.61
CA ASP A 32 2.99 19.65 5.80
C ASP A 32 3.08 18.15 5.54
N TYR A 33 2.43 17.68 4.48
CA TYR A 33 2.39 16.28 4.10
C TYR A 33 3.61 15.83 3.29
N ILE A 34 4.33 16.77 2.66
CA ILE A 34 5.43 16.45 1.74
C ILE A 34 6.81 16.90 2.23
N LYS A 35 6.90 17.71 3.31
CA LYS A 35 8.17 18.24 3.81
C LYS A 35 9.13 17.14 4.29
N ASP A 36 8.61 16.08 4.92
CA ASP A 36 9.37 14.99 5.54
C ASP A 36 8.85 13.62 5.06
N LEU A 37 8.93 13.38 3.76
CA LEU A 37 8.52 12.11 3.17
C LEU A 37 9.48 10.98 3.60
N PRO A 38 8.94 9.79 3.93
CA PRO A 38 9.76 8.62 4.17
C PRO A 38 10.51 8.18 2.92
N THR A 39 11.56 7.42 3.13
CA THR A 39 12.41 6.91 2.06
C THR A 39 12.36 5.39 1.97
N VAL A 40 12.64 4.87 0.79
CA VAL A 40 12.88 3.46 0.52
C VAL A 40 14.20 3.31 -0.20
N THR A 41 14.99 2.32 0.20
CA THR A 41 16.22 1.95 -0.51
C THR A 41 16.03 0.59 -1.18
N VAL A 42 16.12 0.57 -2.50
CA VAL A 42 16.01 -0.64 -3.31
C VAL A 42 17.26 -0.74 -4.20
N GLN A 43 17.97 -1.87 -4.15
CA GLN A 43 19.18 -2.10 -4.93
C GLN A 43 20.20 -0.96 -4.83
N GLY A 44 20.38 -0.41 -3.62
CA GLY A 44 21.32 0.67 -3.34
C GLY A 44 20.87 2.08 -3.78
N LYS A 45 19.67 2.22 -4.34
CA LYS A 45 19.08 3.52 -4.70
C LYS A 45 17.99 3.90 -3.72
N THR A 46 18.01 5.16 -3.27
CA THR A 46 17.04 5.69 -2.31
C THR A 46 16.03 6.60 -3.00
N TYR A 47 14.77 6.38 -2.72
CA TYR A 47 13.64 7.13 -3.25
C TYR A 47 12.75 7.62 -2.10
N LYS A 48 12.07 8.75 -2.30
CA LYS A 48 10.98 9.19 -1.41
C LYS A 48 9.66 8.62 -1.89
N PHE A 49 8.75 8.32 -0.96
CA PHE A 49 7.41 7.86 -1.31
C PHE A 49 6.32 8.60 -0.53
N LEU A 50 5.15 8.73 -1.14
CA LEU A 50 4.05 9.51 -0.60
C LEU A 50 3.08 8.65 0.23
N ASN A 51 2.51 7.60 -0.36
CA ASN A 51 1.48 6.78 0.27
C ASN A 51 2.05 5.49 0.87
N GLY A 52 2.73 4.69 0.07
CA GLY A 52 3.25 3.41 0.51
C GLY A 52 4.04 2.71 -0.58
N ILE A 53 4.65 1.59 -0.19
CA ILE A 53 5.44 0.72 -1.06
C ILE A 53 4.92 -0.70 -0.90
N GLY A 54 4.60 -1.35 -2.02
CA GLY A 54 4.08 -2.69 -2.03
C GLY A 54 5.18 -3.77 -2.09
N TYR A 55 4.95 -4.87 -1.39
CA TYR A 55 5.69 -6.11 -1.52
C TYR A 55 4.73 -7.27 -1.76
N GLY A 56 5.15 -8.23 -2.57
CA GLY A 56 4.33 -9.41 -2.87
C GLY A 56 3.52 -9.22 -4.15
N ILE A 57 2.21 -9.47 -4.09
CA ILE A 57 1.35 -9.36 -5.28
C ILE A 57 1.33 -7.96 -5.89
N ASP A 58 1.65 -6.92 -5.13
CA ASP A 58 1.74 -5.56 -5.65
C ASP A 58 2.77 -5.45 -6.76
N GLY A 59 3.95 -6.06 -6.59
CA GLY A 59 4.97 -6.09 -7.62
C GLY A 59 4.48 -6.78 -8.91
N TYR A 60 3.75 -7.89 -8.78
CA TYR A 60 3.10 -8.55 -9.92
C TYR A 60 2.10 -7.62 -10.60
N CYS A 61 1.27 -6.92 -9.82
CA CYS A 61 0.28 -5.99 -10.38
C CYS A 61 0.94 -4.83 -11.14
N CYS A 62 2.02 -4.27 -10.61
CA CYS A 62 2.78 -3.22 -11.29
C CYS A 62 3.39 -3.73 -12.60
N GLU A 63 4.06 -4.89 -12.58
CA GLU A 63 4.65 -5.50 -13.78
C GLU A 63 3.61 -5.73 -14.89
N VAL A 64 2.45 -6.29 -14.53
CA VAL A 64 1.35 -6.50 -15.50
C VAL A 64 0.78 -5.19 -16.00
N GLY A 65 0.57 -4.23 -15.10
CA GLY A 65 0.06 -2.90 -15.43
C GLY A 65 0.97 -2.13 -16.37
N ASP A 66 2.27 -2.18 -16.15
CA ASP A 66 3.25 -1.51 -17.00
C ASP A 66 3.29 -2.15 -18.40
N ARG A 67 3.23 -3.48 -18.48
CA ARG A 67 3.13 -4.19 -19.78
C ARG A 67 1.87 -3.81 -20.56
N LEU A 68 0.72 -3.68 -19.90
CA LEU A 68 -0.52 -3.25 -20.54
C LEU A 68 -0.43 -1.81 -21.06
N ARG A 69 0.21 -0.90 -20.29
CA ARG A 69 0.48 0.47 -20.75
C ARG A 69 1.37 0.50 -22.00
N GLU A 70 2.42 -0.31 -22.04
CA GLU A 70 3.30 -0.44 -23.21
C GLU A 70 2.55 -0.96 -24.43
N GLN A 71 1.47 -1.74 -24.25
CA GLN A 71 0.57 -2.22 -25.30
C GLN A 71 -0.50 -1.18 -25.71
N GLY A 72 -0.55 -0.02 -25.04
CA GLY A 72 -1.45 1.10 -25.38
C GLY A 72 -2.72 1.18 -24.55
N ASP A 73 -2.87 0.35 -23.50
CA ASP A 73 -4.02 0.43 -22.61
C ASP A 73 -3.98 1.70 -21.77
N SER A 74 -4.98 2.56 -21.91
CA SER A 74 -5.09 3.83 -21.17
C SER A 74 -5.71 3.69 -19.78
N LYS A 75 -6.45 2.59 -19.54
CA LYS A 75 -7.11 2.32 -18.24
C LYS A 75 -6.71 0.94 -17.73
N ILE A 76 -5.98 0.89 -16.65
CA ILE A 76 -5.51 -0.35 -16.03
C ILE A 76 -6.40 -0.70 -14.84
N ASP A 77 -7.07 -1.85 -14.91
CA ASP A 77 -7.81 -2.43 -13.79
C ASP A 77 -6.88 -3.23 -12.86
N TYR A 78 -6.22 -2.54 -11.94
CA TYR A 78 -5.33 -3.16 -10.97
C TYR A 78 -6.04 -4.16 -10.04
N THR A 79 -7.31 -3.93 -9.72
CA THR A 79 -8.09 -4.85 -8.89
C THR A 79 -8.34 -6.16 -9.63
N GLY A 80 -8.73 -6.10 -10.90
CA GLY A 80 -8.88 -7.29 -11.72
C GLY A 80 -7.58 -8.05 -11.95
N ILE A 81 -6.45 -7.34 -12.13
CA ILE A 81 -5.11 -7.94 -12.21
C ILE A 81 -4.77 -8.66 -10.90
N ALA A 82 -5.00 -8.03 -9.75
CA ALA A 82 -4.75 -8.63 -8.43
C ALA A 82 -5.59 -9.89 -8.21
N ILE A 83 -6.88 -9.87 -8.52
CA ILE A 83 -7.78 -11.02 -8.38
C ILE A 83 -7.31 -12.19 -9.27
N LYS A 84 -7.01 -11.93 -10.55
CA LYS A 84 -6.47 -12.95 -11.47
C LYS A 84 -5.11 -13.46 -10.97
N GLY A 85 -4.26 -12.56 -10.50
CA GLY A 85 -2.96 -12.88 -9.93
C GLY A 85 -3.10 -13.83 -8.74
N LEU A 86 -3.92 -13.49 -7.75
CA LEU A 86 -4.16 -14.31 -6.55
C LEU A 86 -4.67 -15.72 -6.91
N LEU A 87 -5.55 -15.84 -7.88
CA LEU A 87 -6.13 -17.11 -8.24
C LEU A 87 -5.20 -18.00 -9.08
N PHE A 88 -4.49 -17.42 -10.06
CA PHE A 88 -3.89 -18.22 -11.12
C PHE A 88 -2.37 -18.07 -11.26
N HIS A 89 -1.82 -16.88 -11.00
CA HIS A 89 -0.46 -16.56 -11.42
C HIS A 89 0.51 -16.35 -10.27
N TYR A 90 0.08 -15.72 -9.18
CA TYR A 90 0.96 -15.39 -8.07
C TYR A 90 1.05 -16.53 -7.06
N LYS A 91 2.28 -16.78 -6.57
CA LYS A 91 2.56 -17.72 -5.48
C LYS A 91 3.18 -16.95 -4.32
N PRO A 92 2.60 -17.09 -3.10
CA PRO A 92 3.16 -16.40 -1.93
C PRO A 92 4.57 -16.91 -1.62
N ARG A 93 5.39 -16.04 -1.05
CA ARG A 93 6.77 -16.35 -0.64
C ARG A 93 6.91 -16.23 0.87
N ASP A 94 7.85 -16.99 1.42
CA ASP A 94 8.29 -16.77 2.80
C ASP A 94 9.08 -15.47 2.85
N ALA A 95 8.89 -14.69 3.91
CA ALA A 95 9.60 -13.42 4.11
C ALA A 95 9.94 -13.20 5.57
N VAL A 96 10.97 -12.43 5.82
CA VAL A 96 11.28 -11.85 7.14
C VAL A 96 11.03 -10.36 7.01
N ILE A 97 10.16 -9.84 7.85
CA ILE A 97 9.90 -8.40 7.97
C ILE A 97 10.65 -7.91 9.19
N THR A 98 11.57 -6.99 9.00
CA THR A 98 12.33 -6.40 10.10
C THR A 98 11.73 -5.04 10.42
N VAL A 99 11.36 -4.82 11.68
CA VAL A 99 10.82 -3.53 12.15
C VAL A 99 11.68 -3.07 13.32
N ASP A 100 12.30 -1.91 13.18
CA ASP A 100 13.21 -1.33 14.20
C ASP A 100 14.23 -2.34 14.73
N GLY A 101 14.81 -3.14 13.82
CA GLY A 101 15.81 -4.16 14.13
C GLY A 101 15.24 -5.51 14.63
N ILE A 102 13.92 -5.63 14.82
CA ILE A 102 13.27 -6.87 15.27
C ILE A 102 12.80 -7.69 14.06
N ASN A 103 13.34 -8.90 13.91
CA ASN A 103 13.01 -9.81 12.84
C ASN A 103 11.71 -10.58 13.09
N CYS A 104 10.75 -10.46 12.19
CA CYS A 104 9.46 -11.13 12.21
C CYS A 104 9.33 -12.05 10.99
N PRO A 105 9.55 -13.38 11.14
CA PRO A 105 9.44 -14.31 10.03
C PRO A 105 7.98 -14.68 9.75
N TYR A 106 7.61 -14.70 8.47
CA TYR A 106 6.28 -15.08 7.98
C TYR A 106 6.38 -16.11 6.87
N LYS A 107 5.46 -17.07 6.88
CA LYS A 107 5.31 -18.07 5.82
C LYS A 107 4.19 -17.70 4.88
N LYS A 108 4.42 -17.91 3.57
CA LYS A 108 3.41 -17.68 2.52
C LYS A 108 2.85 -16.25 2.57
N VAL A 109 3.71 -15.24 2.49
CA VAL A 109 3.33 -13.84 2.41
C VAL A 109 2.74 -13.56 1.03
N TRP A 110 1.51 -13.11 1.00
CA TRP A 110 0.79 -12.71 -0.20
C TRP A 110 1.02 -11.23 -0.53
N LEU A 111 1.00 -10.40 0.50
CA LEU A 111 1.01 -8.96 0.40
C LEU A 111 1.62 -8.38 1.66
N ALA A 112 2.54 -7.41 1.52
CA ALA A 112 3.14 -6.70 2.65
C ALA A 112 3.46 -5.24 2.29
N PRO A 113 2.43 -4.36 2.13
CA PRO A 113 2.65 -2.95 1.89
C PRO A 113 3.14 -2.25 3.15
N THR A 114 4.21 -1.47 3.00
CA THR A 114 4.68 -0.51 4.01
C THR A 114 4.10 0.85 3.69
N MET A 115 3.36 1.42 4.64
CA MET A 115 2.49 2.57 4.44
C MET A 115 2.90 3.78 5.27
N ASN A 116 2.90 4.94 4.63
CA ASN A 116 2.96 6.26 5.26
C ASN A 116 1.55 6.85 5.46
N GLY A 117 0.61 6.49 4.59
CA GLY A 117 -0.81 6.85 4.67
C GLY A 117 -1.71 5.61 4.85
N ARG A 118 -3.03 5.83 4.88
CA ARG A 118 -4.01 4.74 5.03
C ARG A 118 -4.33 4.06 3.71
N TYR A 119 -4.29 4.78 2.59
CA TYR A 119 -4.81 4.35 1.29
C TYR A 119 -3.71 4.21 0.23
N TYR A 120 -3.86 3.21 -0.64
CA TYR A 120 -3.06 3.03 -1.86
C TYR A 120 -3.82 2.13 -2.85
N GLY A 121 -3.30 2.00 -4.08
CA GLY A 121 -3.78 1.04 -5.08
C GLY A 121 -5.24 1.24 -5.52
N GLY A 122 -5.74 2.49 -5.49
CA GLY A 122 -7.09 2.82 -5.93
C GLY A 122 -8.18 2.56 -4.88
N GLY A 123 -7.89 2.84 -3.62
CA GLY A 123 -8.84 2.80 -2.52
C GLY A 123 -8.69 1.66 -1.54
N MET A 124 -7.69 0.80 -1.69
CA MET A 124 -7.34 -0.16 -0.62
C MET A 124 -6.86 0.58 0.62
N MET A 125 -7.25 0.11 1.80
CA MET A 125 -6.92 0.69 3.11
C MET A 125 -6.19 -0.33 4.00
N PRO A 126 -4.92 -0.69 3.68
CA PRO A 126 -4.19 -1.75 4.38
C PRO A 126 -3.87 -1.43 5.83
N THR A 127 -3.71 -0.15 6.16
CA THR A 127 -3.36 0.32 7.50
C THR A 127 -4.35 1.39 7.97
N PRO A 128 -5.59 1.00 8.37
CA PRO A 128 -6.67 1.95 8.68
C PRO A 128 -6.33 2.96 9.77
N ASN A 129 -5.45 2.57 10.69
CA ASN A 129 -5.04 3.40 11.84
C ASN A 129 -3.75 4.21 11.59
N GLN A 130 -3.19 4.15 10.37
CA GLN A 130 -1.99 4.92 10.03
C GLN A 130 -2.29 6.43 10.03
N ASN A 131 -1.38 7.20 10.61
CA ASN A 131 -1.44 8.66 10.60
C ASN A 131 -0.11 9.24 10.08
N ARG A 132 -0.13 9.75 8.86
CA ARG A 132 1.05 10.33 8.19
C ARG A 132 1.61 11.58 8.87
N LEU A 133 0.81 12.27 9.67
CA LEU A 133 1.22 13.43 10.48
C LEU A 133 1.32 13.10 11.97
N GLY A 134 1.30 11.81 12.34
CA GLY A 134 1.46 11.38 13.73
C GLY A 134 2.76 11.90 14.34
N LEU A 135 2.74 12.22 15.63
CA LEU A 135 3.88 12.80 16.35
C LEU A 135 5.18 11.98 16.18
N ASN A 136 5.04 10.67 16.16
CA ASN A 136 6.18 9.74 16.05
C ASN A 136 6.62 9.46 14.61
N ARG A 137 5.91 9.96 13.59
CA ARG A 137 6.27 9.74 12.18
C ARG A 137 6.58 8.27 11.82
N SER A 138 5.88 7.32 12.47
CA SER A 138 6.07 5.89 12.23
C SER A 138 5.42 5.45 10.92
N LEU A 139 5.99 4.43 10.32
CA LEU A 139 5.38 3.69 9.22
C LEU A 139 4.59 2.49 9.75
N SER A 140 3.66 1.98 8.97
CA SER A 140 2.98 0.73 9.27
C SER A 140 3.14 -0.24 8.12
N VAL A 141 3.48 -1.49 8.42
CA VAL A 141 3.45 -2.58 7.44
C VAL A 141 2.32 -3.54 7.77
N MET A 142 1.42 -3.77 6.80
CA MET A 142 0.44 -4.84 6.89
C MET A 142 1.02 -6.11 6.27
N VAL A 143 1.09 -7.20 7.01
CA VAL A 143 1.53 -8.49 6.49
C VAL A 143 0.34 -9.42 6.35
N PHE A 144 0.06 -9.83 5.11
CA PHE A 144 -0.97 -10.81 4.77
C PHE A 144 -0.33 -12.15 4.41
N PHE A 145 -0.56 -13.18 5.22
CA PHE A 145 0.20 -14.43 5.16
C PHE A 145 -0.63 -15.67 5.49
N GLY A 146 -0.09 -16.86 5.16
CA GLY A 146 -0.53 -18.15 5.69
C GLY A 146 -1.90 -18.64 5.24
N SER A 147 -2.59 -17.96 4.32
CA SER A 147 -3.93 -18.36 3.86
C SER A 147 -3.89 -19.16 2.57
N SER A 148 -4.99 -19.93 2.31
CA SER A 148 -5.26 -20.52 1.00
C SER A 148 -5.71 -19.47 -0.01
N LYS A 149 -5.63 -19.75 -1.30
CA LYS A 149 -6.01 -18.81 -2.37
C LYS A 149 -7.43 -18.24 -2.21
N LEU A 150 -8.43 -19.11 -1.96
CA LEU A 150 -9.82 -18.68 -1.79
C LEU A 150 -10.00 -17.79 -0.55
N LYS A 151 -9.37 -18.18 0.56
CA LYS A 151 -9.38 -17.36 1.77
C LYS A 151 -8.67 -16.04 1.57
N THR A 152 -7.55 -16.04 0.83
CA THR A 152 -6.82 -14.82 0.47
C THR A 152 -7.71 -13.88 -0.32
N LEU A 153 -8.44 -14.36 -1.32
CA LEU A 153 -9.33 -13.54 -2.11
C LEU A 153 -10.44 -12.90 -1.27
N ALA A 154 -11.07 -13.67 -0.38
CA ALA A 154 -12.12 -13.16 0.51
C ALA A 154 -11.59 -12.05 1.43
N ILE A 155 -10.42 -12.26 2.05
CA ILE A 155 -9.78 -11.26 2.92
C ILE A 155 -9.30 -10.04 2.10
N PHE A 156 -8.75 -10.26 0.90
CA PHE A 156 -8.26 -9.18 0.03
C PHE A 156 -9.35 -8.15 -0.26
N LEU A 157 -10.56 -8.59 -0.59
CA LEU A 157 -11.68 -7.68 -0.84
C LEU A 157 -12.08 -6.85 0.40
N SER A 158 -11.85 -7.36 1.61
CA SER A 158 -12.13 -6.62 2.85
C SER A 158 -11.12 -5.51 3.14
N ILE A 159 -9.97 -5.48 2.43
CA ILE A 159 -8.97 -4.40 2.57
C ILE A 159 -9.56 -3.04 2.16
N PHE A 160 -10.45 -3.01 1.16
CA PHE A 160 -11.10 -1.77 0.72
C PHE A 160 -11.97 -1.11 1.80
N LYS A 161 -12.43 -1.90 2.78
CA LYS A 161 -13.21 -1.42 3.93
C LYS A 161 -12.39 -1.31 5.21
N GLY A 162 -11.12 -1.74 5.20
CA GLY A 162 -10.29 -1.82 6.40
C GLY A 162 -10.69 -2.94 7.37
N GLU A 163 -11.61 -3.83 6.98
CA GLU A 163 -12.12 -4.91 7.82
C GLU A 163 -11.17 -6.11 7.92
N HIS A 164 -10.19 -6.21 7.02
CA HIS A 164 -9.17 -7.26 6.99
C HIS A 164 -8.39 -7.39 8.30
N ILE A 165 -8.25 -6.30 9.08
CA ILE A 165 -7.57 -6.31 10.39
C ILE A 165 -8.23 -7.27 11.40
N ASN A 166 -9.49 -7.64 11.17
CA ASN A 166 -10.20 -8.61 12.00
C ASN A 166 -9.71 -10.06 11.78
N HIS A 167 -9.04 -10.33 10.67
CA HIS A 167 -8.47 -11.65 10.34
C HIS A 167 -7.09 -11.88 10.97
N ARG A 168 -6.98 -11.77 12.29
CA ARG A 168 -5.73 -11.76 13.07
C ARG A 168 -4.81 -12.98 12.88
N HIS A 169 -5.32 -14.11 12.37
CA HIS A 169 -4.53 -15.30 12.03
C HIS A 169 -3.77 -15.16 10.71
N ASN A 170 -4.20 -14.26 9.83
CA ASN A 170 -3.64 -14.08 8.49
C ASN A 170 -3.17 -12.64 8.23
N ILE A 171 -3.53 -11.71 9.09
CA ILE A 171 -3.15 -10.30 8.99
C ILE A 171 -2.43 -9.88 10.27
N LYS A 172 -1.28 -9.23 10.08
CA LYS A 172 -0.58 -8.49 11.13
C LYS A 172 -0.30 -7.08 10.62
N VAL A 173 -0.44 -6.10 11.50
CA VAL A 173 0.01 -4.73 11.25
C VAL A 173 1.08 -4.44 12.28
N LEU A 174 2.28 -4.11 11.81
CA LEU A 174 3.43 -3.74 12.62
C LEU A 174 3.72 -2.26 12.35
N CYS A 175 4.18 -1.55 13.37
CA CYS A 175 4.51 -0.13 13.27
C CYS A 175 5.94 0.09 13.75
N GLY A 176 6.69 0.95 13.07
CA GLY A 176 8.06 1.31 13.40
C GLY A 176 8.58 2.47 12.56
N HIS A 177 9.81 2.87 12.82
CA HIS A 177 10.48 3.94 12.09
C HIS A 177 11.31 3.41 10.93
N GLU A 178 11.78 2.18 11.04
CA GLU A 178 12.52 1.45 10.00
C GLU A 178 11.87 0.10 9.74
N ILE A 179 11.54 -0.16 8.47
CA ILE A 179 10.90 -1.40 8.05
C ILE A 179 11.60 -1.94 6.79
#